data_824292f14bb4b96817bed9be6897052a
#
_entry.id   824292f14bb4b96817bed9be6897052a
#
_cell.length_a   1.000
_cell.length_b   1.000
_cell.length_c   1.000
_cell.angle_alpha   90.00
_cell.angle_beta   90.00
_cell.angle_gamma   90.00
#
_symmetry.space_group_name_H-M   'P 1'
#
loop_
_entity.id
_entity.type
_entity.pdbx_description
1 polymer ?
#
loop_
_entity_poly.entity_id
_entity_poly.type
_entity_poly.pdbx_seq_one_letter_code
_entity_poly.pdbx_strand_id
1 'polypeptide(L)'
;FKSESKTTKWTKDTLVNVWSVTKAVTGICILKLISDEKLDVNKLVSDYWPEYGCNGKEDTRVIDLLTHRAGMFGFQNGYPQSNWNDWDLYVDALQNQMPFREPGTTQGYHAVTFGWLIGELIRKIDGRSVGKYFEDEFAKPLNLDFHIGLKEENLNRCADVTYKKLDSIQPPIGFIKYVPNFILNGSLKSFKNSITSNDFSKAFNSENFDKNNPNSVDWRTAEV
;
A
#
# COMPACT_ATOMS: atom_id res chain seq x y z
N PHE A 1 -21.37 10.51 11.49
CA PHE A 1 -21.98 10.65 10.18
C PHE A 1 -21.09 10.08 9.10
N LYS A 2 -21.67 9.56 8.03
CA LYS A 2 -20.91 8.94 6.91
C LYS A 2 -20.25 9.96 5.98
N SER A 3 -20.72 11.21 5.96
CA SER A 3 -20.23 12.26 5.06
C SER A 3 -20.20 13.62 5.75
N GLU A 4 -19.57 14.61 5.14
CA GLU A 4 -19.54 16.00 5.62
C GLU A 4 -20.93 16.64 5.68
N SER A 5 -21.85 16.23 4.81
CA SER A 5 -23.24 16.70 4.83
C SER A 5 -24.01 16.34 6.11
N LYS A 6 -23.48 15.37 6.89
CA LYS A 6 -24.06 14.90 8.16
C LYS A 6 -25.53 14.43 8.04
N THR A 7 -25.92 13.97 6.86
CA THR A 7 -27.29 13.47 6.61
C THR A 7 -27.47 12.03 7.06
N THR A 8 -26.43 11.21 6.95
CA THR A 8 -26.48 9.78 7.28
C THR A 8 -25.60 9.48 8.47
N LYS A 9 -26.18 8.90 9.53
CA LYS A 9 -25.44 8.50 10.74
C LYS A 9 -24.63 7.22 10.47
N TRP A 10 -23.53 7.06 11.18
CA TRP A 10 -22.84 5.78 11.29
C TRP A 10 -23.74 4.76 12.00
N THR A 11 -23.64 3.54 11.54
CA THR A 11 -24.23 2.35 12.17
C THR A 11 -23.12 1.35 12.47
N LYS A 12 -23.46 0.25 13.13
CA LYS A 12 -22.51 -0.85 13.37
C LYS A 12 -21.98 -1.48 12.06
N ASP A 13 -22.76 -1.35 10.96
CA ASP A 13 -22.44 -1.93 9.66
C ASP A 13 -21.78 -0.91 8.71
N THR A 14 -21.34 0.24 9.23
CA THR A 14 -20.65 1.26 8.44
C THR A 14 -19.20 0.84 8.19
N LEU A 15 -18.80 0.78 6.93
CA LEU A 15 -17.44 0.48 6.52
C LEU A 15 -16.59 1.76 6.47
N VAL A 16 -15.34 1.64 6.86
CA VAL A 16 -14.37 2.75 6.86
C VAL A 16 -13.07 2.32 6.20
N ASN A 17 -12.42 3.26 5.51
CA ASN A 17 -11.10 3.03 4.98
C ASN A 17 -10.09 2.98 6.14
N VAL A 18 -9.34 1.88 6.25
CA VAL A 18 -8.36 1.64 7.30
C VAL A 18 -6.91 1.84 6.83
N TRP A 19 -6.73 2.28 5.59
CA TRP A 19 -5.42 2.59 5.02
C TRP A 19 -4.40 1.46 5.22
N SER A 20 -3.22 1.80 5.70
CA SER A 20 -2.09 0.85 5.84
C SER A 20 -2.30 -0.25 6.88
N VAL A 21 -3.40 -0.28 7.63
CA VAL A 21 -3.78 -1.48 8.38
C VAL A 21 -4.00 -2.67 7.44
N THR A 22 -4.43 -2.40 6.20
CA THR A 22 -4.56 -3.41 5.13
C THR A 22 -3.26 -4.19 4.91
N LYS A 23 -2.09 -3.57 5.03
CA LYS A 23 -0.80 -4.28 4.88
C LYS A 23 -0.60 -5.39 5.91
N ALA A 24 -1.07 -5.18 7.15
CA ALA A 24 -1.03 -6.23 8.17
C ALA A 24 -1.95 -7.40 7.79
N VAL A 25 -3.13 -7.11 7.25
CA VAL A 25 -4.09 -8.12 6.78
C VAL A 25 -3.54 -8.88 5.56
N THR A 26 -2.94 -8.18 4.60
CA THR A 26 -2.22 -8.81 3.48
C THR A 26 -1.06 -9.68 3.99
N GLY A 27 -0.35 -9.24 5.03
CA GLY A 27 0.69 -10.03 5.71
C GLY A 27 0.15 -11.33 6.30
N ILE A 28 -1.07 -11.34 6.85
CA ILE A 28 -1.72 -12.57 7.34
C ILE A 28 -1.96 -13.56 6.18
N CYS A 29 -2.31 -13.07 4.99
CA CYS A 29 -2.43 -13.92 3.79
C CYS A 29 -1.09 -14.60 3.46
N ILE A 30 0.01 -13.86 3.56
CA ILE A 30 1.37 -14.42 3.37
C ILE A 30 1.68 -15.46 4.45
N LEU A 31 1.36 -15.20 5.73
CA LEU A 31 1.57 -16.17 6.81
C LEU A 31 0.79 -17.48 6.56
N LYS A 32 -0.40 -17.38 5.99
CA LYS A 32 -1.18 -18.56 5.59
C LYS A 32 -0.46 -19.36 4.50
N LEU A 33 0.05 -18.68 3.45
CA LEU A 33 0.82 -19.37 2.39
C LEU A 33 2.09 -20.03 2.93
N ILE A 34 2.74 -19.42 3.92
CA ILE A 34 3.90 -20.04 4.61
C ILE A 34 3.46 -21.28 5.39
N SER A 35 2.37 -21.15 6.17
CA SER A 35 1.82 -22.28 6.94
C SER A 35 1.40 -23.46 6.07
N ASP A 36 0.95 -23.17 4.84
CA ASP A 36 0.57 -24.16 3.84
C ASP A 36 1.78 -24.71 3.02
N GLU A 37 3.01 -24.33 3.42
CA GLU A 37 4.27 -24.69 2.74
C GLU A 37 4.34 -24.26 1.26
N LYS A 38 3.52 -23.28 0.86
CA LYS A 38 3.48 -22.73 -0.51
C LYS A 38 4.48 -21.61 -0.73
N LEU A 39 4.94 -20.97 0.35
CA LEU A 39 5.84 -19.81 0.32
C LEU A 39 6.94 -19.93 1.37
N ASP A 40 8.19 -19.72 0.94
CA ASP A 40 9.35 -19.50 1.82
C ASP A 40 9.84 -18.07 1.66
N VAL A 41 9.85 -17.31 2.74
CA VAL A 41 10.27 -15.90 2.75
C VAL A 41 11.74 -15.67 2.40
N ASN A 42 12.59 -16.72 2.53
CA ASN A 42 14.01 -16.65 2.22
C ASN A 42 14.32 -16.90 0.75
N LYS A 43 13.38 -17.45 0.00
CA LYS A 43 13.51 -17.64 -1.44
C LYS A 43 13.43 -16.33 -2.19
N LEU A 44 13.92 -16.34 -3.43
CA LEU A 44 13.84 -15.22 -4.33
C LEU A 44 12.39 -14.99 -4.76
N VAL A 45 12.02 -13.73 -4.98
CA VAL A 45 10.71 -13.38 -5.54
C VAL A 45 10.54 -14.04 -6.91
N SER A 46 11.62 -14.11 -7.70
CA SER A 46 11.64 -14.74 -9.02
C SER A 46 11.38 -16.24 -9.01
N ASP A 47 11.53 -16.94 -7.88
CA ASP A 47 11.14 -18.35 -7.75
C ASP A 47 9.62 -18.54 -7.87
N TYR A 48 8.84 -17.51 -7.56
CA TYR A 48 7.38 -17.50 -7.60
C TYR A 48 6.83 -16.60 -8.72
N TRP A 49 7.54 -15.52 -9.01
CA TRP A 49 7.21 -14.53 -10.03
C TRP A 49 8.44 -14.26 -10.92
N PRO A 50 8.70 -15.13 -11.92
CA PRO A 50 9.92 -15.09 -12.74
C PRO A 50 10.15 -13.75 -13.43
N GLU A 51 9.09 -13.08 -13.90
CA GLU A 51 9.17 -11.81 -14.62
C GLU A 51 9.67 -10.66 -13.72
N TYR A 52 9.57 -10.79 -12.40
CA TYR A 52 10.10 -9.80 -11.45
C TYR A 52 11.63 -9.79 -11.40
N GLY A 53 12.27 -10.94 -11.62
CA GLY A 53 13.71 -11.14 -11.48
C GLY A 53 14.52 -10.54 -12.63
N CYS A 54 14.40 -9.23 -12.86
CA CYS A 54 15.13 -8.49 -13.88
C CYS A 54 15.49 -7.08 -13.41
N ASN A 55 16.34 -6.41 -14.18
CA ASN A 55 16.66 -4.99 -14.02
C ASN A 55 17.21 -4.64 -12.62
N GLY A 56 18.04 -5.51 -12.03
CA GLY A 56 18.65 -5.29 -10.71
C GLY A 56 17.78 -5.74 -9.53
N LYS A 57 16.76 -6.59 -9.78
CA LYS A 57 15.89 -7.20 -8.77
C LYS A 57 16.09 -8.70 -8.60
N GLU A 58 17.08 -9.27 -9.30
CA GLU A 58 17.31 -10.72 -9.40
C GLU A 58 17.50 -11.36 -8.02
N ASP A 59 18.17 -10.67 -7.11
CA ASP A 59 18.47 -11.16 -5.75
C ASP A 59 17.44 -10.75 -4.68
N THR A 60 16.29 -10.19 -5.10
CA THR A 60 15.24 -9.80 -4.16
C THR A 60 14.59 -11.02 -3.53
N ARG A 61 14.68 -11.15 -2.23
CA ARG A 61 13.98 -12.19 -1.48
C ARG A 61 12.57 -11.75 -1.12
N VAL A 62 11.68 -12.70 -0.90
CA VAL A 62 10.30 -12.41 -0.45
C VAL A 62 10.30 -11.56 0.83
N ILE A 63 11.19 -11.87 1.78
CA ILE A 63 11.31 -11.09 3.02
C ILE A 63 11.65 -9.61 2.77
N ASP A 64 12.36 -9.28 1.70
CA ASP A 64 12.74 -7.91 1.38
C ASP A 64 11.51 -7.09 0.91
N LEU A 65 10.54 -7.71 0.23
CA LEU A 65 9.25 -7.09 -0.06
C LEU A 65 8.46 -6.83 1.23
N LEU A 66 8.33 -7.84 2.09
CA LEU A 66 7.54 -7.78 3.33
C LEU A 66 8.08 -6.77 4.34
N THR A 67 9.41 -6.57 4.36
CA THR A 67 10.08 -5.65 5.29
C THR A 67 10.41 -4.29 4.69
N HIS A 68 9.86 -3.98 3.50
CA HIS A 68 10.10 -2.72 2.79
C HIS A 68 11.58 -2.49 2.41
N ARG A 69 12.30 -3.55 2.08
CA ARG A 69 13.72 -3.52 1.73
C ARG A 69 14.00 -3.83 0.27
N ALA A 70 12.96 -4.06 -0.53
CA ALA A 70 13.12 -4.38 -1.95
C ALA A 70 13.51 -3.17 -2.84
N GLY A 71 13.60 -1.96 -2.26
CA GLY A 71 13.91 -0.74 -3.03
C GLY A 71 12.82 -0.28 -3.99
N MET A 72 11.60 -0.83 -3.86
CA MET A 72 10.47 -0.64 -4.79
C MET A 72 9.39 0.29 -4.23
N PHE A 73 9.78 1.34 -3.51
CA PHE A 73 8.87 2.22 -2.75
C PHE A 73 8.11 3.25 -3.60
N GLY A 74 8.25 3.24 -4.92
CA GLY A 74 7.54 4.13 -5.84
C GLY A 74 7.69 3.64 -7.29
N PHE A 75 7.21 4.45 -8.23
CA PHE A 75 7.36 4.21 -9.66
C PHE A 75 8.45 5.11 -10.25
N GLN A 76 9.41 4.55 -11.00
CA GLN A 76 10.54 5.28 -11.57
C GLN A 76 10.08 6.40 -12.52
N ASN A 77 9.08 6.12 -13.34
CA ASN A 77 8.52 7.04 -14.34
C ASN A 77 7.25 7.75 -13.84
N GLY A 78 7.04 7.81 -12.52
CA GLY A 78 5.79 8.27 -11.94
C GLY A 78 4.70 7.20 -11.99
N TYR A 79 3.58 7.48 -11.33
CA TYR A 79 2.44 6.54 -11.32
C TYR A 79 1.83 6.43 -12.71
N PRO A 80 1.46 5.20 -13.14
CA PRO A 80 0.70 5.01 -14.37
C PRO A 80 -0.56 5.87 -14.39
N GLN A 81 -0.90 6.41 -15.57
CA GLN A 81 -2.07 7.28 -15.78
C GLN A 81 -3.31 6.44 -16.06
N SER A 82 -3.73 5.62 -15.10
CA SER A 82 -4.92 4.78 -15.19
C SER A 82 -5.65 4.76 -13.84
N ASN A 83 -6.81 4.09 -13.80
CA ASN A 83 -7.50 3.87 -12.53
C ASN A 83 -6.76 2.80 -11.69
N TRP A 84 -7.05 2.76 -10.38
CA TRP A 84 -6.38 1.86 -9.45
C TRP A 84 -6.69 0.37 -9.69
N ASN A 85 -7.75 0.08 -10.45
CA ASN A 85 -8.17 -1.28 -10.80
C ASN A 85 -7.45 -1.86 -12.01
N ASP A 86 -6.64 -1.07 -12.72
CA ASP A 86 -5.82 -1.53 -13.84
C ASP A 86 -4.58 -2.28 -13.33
N TRP A 87 -4.84 -3.43 -12.73
CA TRP A 87 -3.84 -4.24 -12.01
C TRP A 87 -2.60 -4.53 -12.85
N ASP A 88 -2.81 -5.01 -14.07
CA ASP A 88 -1.70 -5.48 -14.91
C ASP A 88 -0.78 -4.31 -15.32
N LEU A 89 -1.33 -3.12 -15.55
CA LEU A 89 -0.53 -1.93 -15.88
C LEU A 89 0.42 -1.55 -14.74
N TYR A 90 -0.07 -1.57 -13.48
CA TYR A 90 0.75 -1.25 -12.31
C TYR A 90 1.79 -2.35 -12.02
N VAL A 91 1.40 -3.61 -12.18
CA VAL A 91 2.30 -4.75 -12.04
C VAL A 91 3.39 -4.71 -13.11
N ASP A 92 3.04 -4.46 -14.38
CA ASP A 92 4.00 -4.34 -15.47
C ASP A 92 4.99 -3.19 -15.25
N ALA A 93 4.52 -2.05 -14.75
CA ALA A 93 5.41 -0.95 -14.40
C ALA A 93 6.40 -1.33 -13.30
N LEU A 94 5.97 -2.06 -12.26
CA LEU A 94 6.81 -2.49 -11.16
C LEU A 94 7.77 -3.62 -11.56
N GLN A 95 7.31 -4.60 -12.32
CA GLN A 95 8.18 -5.72 -12.71
C GLN A 95 9.27 -5.29 -13.70
N ASN A 96 9.01 -4.27 -14.54
CA ASN A 96 9.96 -3.82 -15.55
C ASN A 96 10.88 -2.69 -15.10
N GLN A 97 10.60 -2.01 -14.00
CA GLN A 97 11.47 -0.94 -13.52
C GLN A 97 12.68 -1.46 -12.73
N MET A 98 13.72 -0.64 -12.64
CA MET A 98 14.84 -0.84 -11.71
C MET A 98 14.40 -0.46 -10.27
N PRO A 99 14.98 -1.08 -9.24
CA PRO A 99 14.75 -0.62 -7.87
C PRO A 99 15.44 0.74 -7.66
N PHE A 100 14.90 1.57 -6.77
CA PHE A 100 15.55 2.82 -6.35
C PHE A 100 16.78 2.60 -5.48
N ARG A 101 16.87 1.43 -4.86
CA ARG A 101 17.99 0.98 -4.02
C ARG A 101 18.17 -0.50 -4.19
N GLU A 102 19.39 -0.95 -4.01
CA GLU A 102 19.73 -2.37 -4.03
C GLU A 102 18.87 -3.13 -3.01
N PRO A 103 18.17 -4.20 -3.44
CA PRO A 103 17.34 -5.01 -2.56
C PRO A 103 18.11 -5.56 -1.36
N GLY A 104 17.45 -5.59 -0.21
CA GLY A 104 18.04 -6.10 1.03
C GLY A 104 18.96 -5.12 1.78
N THR A 105 19.38 -3.99 1.17
CA THR A 105 20.38 -3.10 1.78
C THR A 105 19.79 -2.06 2.72
N THR A 106 18.70 -1.40 2.32
CA THR A 106 18.10 -0.31 3.09
C THR A 106 16.60 -0.41 3.11
N GLN A 107 15.96 0.10 4.16
CA GLN A 107 14.51 0.17 4.26
C GLN A 107 13.98 1.47 3.62
N GLY A 108 12.94 1.34 2.80
CA GLY A 108 12.17 2.44 2.25
C GLY A 108 10.69 2.05 2.20
N TYR A 109 9.83 2.77 2.90
CA TYR A 109 8.42 2.38 3.04
C TYR A 109 7.70 2.33 1.69
N HIS A 110 7.23 1.15 1.30
CA HIS A 110 6.44 0.90 0.09
C HIS A 110 4.99 1.30 0.36
N ALA A 111 4.73 2.61 0.39
CA ALA A 111 3.46 3.16 0.86
C ALA A 111 2.25 2.62 0.08
N VAL A 112 2.37 2.58 -1.23
CA VAL A 112 1.31 2.15 -2.16
C VAL A 112 1.74 0.90 -2.94
N THR A 113 2.97 0.84 -3.42
CA THR A 113 3.48 -0.26 -4.25
C THR A 113 3.43 -1.63 -3.55
N PHE A 114 3.39 -1.65 -2.22
CA PHE A 114 3.25 -2.88 -1.41
C PHE A 114 2.05 -3.71 -1.83
N GLY A 115 0.91 -3.07 -2.11
CA GLY A 115 -0.33 -3.76 -2.50
C GLY A 115 -0.14 -4.58 -3.77
N TRP A 116 0.37 -3.97 -4.84
CA TRP A 116 0.62 -4.68 -6.09
C TRP A 116 1.74 -5.71 -5.98
N LEU A 117 2.83 -5.39 -5.26
CA LEU A 117 3.97 -6.32 -5.12
C LEU A 117 3.57 -7.59 -4.37
N ILE A 118 2.92 -7.46 -3.22
CA ILE A 118 2.52 -8.62 -2.43
C ILE A 118 1.26 -9.27 -3.01
N GLY A 119 0.33 -8.48 -3.53
CA GLY A 119 -0.87 -9.01 -4.17
C GLY A 119 -0.53 -9.84 -5.41
N GLU A 120 0.43 -9.39 -6.24
CA GLU A 120 0.89 -10.17 -7.39
C GLU A 120 1.61 -11.45 -6.96
N LEU A 121 2.44 -11.38 -5.92
CA LEU A 121 3.08 -12.58 -5.38
C LEU A 121 2.03 -13.62 -4.93
N ILE A 122 0.97 -13.19 -4.24
CA ILE A 122 -0.15 -14.08 -3.87
C ILE A 122 -0.82 -14.64 -5.12
N ARG A 123 -1.08 -13.80 -6.14
CA ARG A 123 -1.72 -14.21 -7.40
C ARG A 123 -0.88 -15.27 -8.15
N LYS A 124 0.44 -15.10 -8.20
CA LYS A 124 1.36 -16.06 -8.84
C LYS A 124 1.40 -17.40 -8.12
N ILE A 125 1.27 -17.42 -6.79
CA ILE A 125 1.34 -18.64 -5.99
C ILE A 125 0.01 -19.38 -5.95
N ASP A 126 -1.11 -18.66 -5.81
CA ASP A 126 -2.43 -19.25 -5.53
C ASP A 126 -3.43 -19.11 -6.69
N GLY A 127 -3.21 -18.13 -7.58
CA GLY A 127 -4.08 -17.85 -8.73
C GLY A 127 -5.22 -16.87 -8.43
N ARG A 128 -5.53 -16.58 -7.16
CA ARG A 128 -6.56 -15.63 -6.73
C ARG A 128 -5.94 -14.24 -6.50
N SER A 129 -6.74 -13.19 -6.68
CA SER A 129 -6.38 -11.86 -6.20
C SER A 129 -6.26 -11.84 -4.67
N VAL A 130 -5.53 -10.88 -4.11
CA VAL A 130 -5.34 -10.77 -2.66
C VAL A 130 -6.68 -10.59 -1.92
N GLY A 131 -7.61 -9.81 -2.49
CA GLY A 131 -8.93 -9.63 -1.89
C GLY A 131 -9.76 -10.90 -1.90
N LYS A 132 -9.73 -11.65 -3.02
CA LYS A 132 -10.42 -12.94 -3.12
C LYS A 132 -9.79 -13.99 -2.21
N TYR A 133 -8.46 -14.04 -2.12
CA TYR A 133 -7.75 -14.93 -1.22
C TYR A 133 -8.13 -14.64 0.24
N PHE A 134 -8.08 -13.38 0.65
CA PHE A 134 -8.48 -12.98 2.00
C PHE A 134 -9.96 -13.29 2.29
N GLU A 135 -10.85 -13.00 1.34
CA GLU A 135 -12.29 -13.30 1.47
C GLU A 135 -12.52 -14.78 1.78
N ASP A 136 -11.87 -15.68 1.02
CA ASP A 136 -12.11 -17.11 1.12
C ASP A 136 -11.42 -17.77 2.32
N GLU A 137 -10.16 -17.37 2.61
CA GLU A 137 -9.37 -18.01 3.66
C GLU A 137 -9.65 -17.45 5.06
N PHE A 138 -10.13 -16.19 5.15
CA PHE A 138 -10.30 -15.52 6.43
C PHE A 138 -11.67 -14.89 6.62
N ALA A 139 -12.10 -14.02 5.72
CA ALA A 139 -13.30 -13.23 5.96
C ALA A 139 -14.55 -14.10 6.09
N LYS A 140 -14.78 -15.02 5.16
CA LYS A 140 -15.92 -15.95 5.20
C LYS A 140 -15.85 -16.93 6.37
N PRO A 141 -14.74 -17.68 6.58
CA PRO A 141 -14.65 -18.63 7.67
C PRO A 141 -14.80 -18.01 9.07
N LEU A 142 -14.32 -16.79 9.24
CA LEU A 142 -14.35 -16.07 10.51
C LEU A 142 -15.50 -15.08 10.62
N ASN A 143 -16.39 -15.01 9.61
CA ASN A 143 -17.50 -14.06 9.53
C ASN A 143 -17.04 -12.60 9.75
N LEU A 144 -15.95 -12.18 9.08
CA LEU A 144 -15.42 -10.84 9.18
C LEU A 144 -16.03 -9.93 8.12
N ASP A 145 -16.43 -8.74 8.53
CA ASP A 145 -16.86 -7.67 7.63
C ASP A 145 -15.65 -6.75 7.30
N PHE A 146 -14.65 -7.33 6.68
CA PHE A 146 -13.43 -6.67 6.23
C PHE A 146 -13.16 -7.03 4.78
N HIS A 147 -12.76 -6.05 3.97
CA HIS A 147 -12.59 -6.22 2.53
C HIS A 147 -11.27 -5.61 2.06
N ILE A 148 -10.60 -6.30 1.14
CA ILE A 148 -9.52 -5.77 0.30
C ILE A 148 -10.07 -5.76 -1.11
N GLY A 149 -10.32 -4.56 -1.68
CA GLY A 149 -11.19 -4.42 -2.86
C GLY A 149 -12.66 -4.62 -2.51
N LEU A 150 -13.38 -3.53 -2.37
CA LEU A 150 -14.79 -3.58 -1.96
C LEU A 150 -15.69 -3.91 -3.15
N LYS A 151 -16.64 -4.82 -2.98
CA LYS A 151 -17.69 -5.06 -3.98
C LYS A 151 -18.62 -3.86 -4.07
N GLU A 152 -19.08 -3.53 -5.28
CA GLU A 152 -19.95 -2.37 -5.54
C GLU A 152 -21.22 -2.36 -4.68
N GLU A 153 -21.80 -3.54 -4.41
CA GLU A 153 -22.98 -3.70 -3.56
C GLU A 153 -22.80 -3.14 -2.14
N ASN A 154 -21.56 -3.04 -1.66
CA ASN A 154 -21.21 -2.54 -0.33
C ASN A 154 -20.83 -1.04 -0.29
N LEU A 155 -20.74 -0.38 -1.43
CA LEU A 155 -20.33 1.03 -1.51
C LEU A 155 -21.23 1.96 -0.70
N ASN A 156 -22.52 1.67 -0.64
CA ASN A 156 -23.52 2.44 0.13
C ASN A 156 -23.29 2.37 1.66
N ARG A 157 -22.53 1.38 2.13
CA ARG A 157 -22.17 1.22 3.55
C ARG A 157 -20.97 2.08 3.96
N CYS A 158 -20.20 2.57 3.00
CA CYS A 158 -18.97 3.30 3.26
C CYS A 158 -19.21 4.67 3.90
N ALA A 159 -18.37 5.01 4.86
CA ALA A 159 -18.17 6.39 5.26
C ALA A 159 -17.14 7.06 4.36
N ASP A 160 -17.35 8.35 4.10
CA ASP A 160 -16.37 9.16 3.37
C ASP A 160 -15.15 9.48 4.23
N VAL A 161 -13.99 9.48 3.61
CA VAL A 161 -12.78 10.04 4.20
C VAL A 161 -12.88 11.56 4.07
N THR A 162 -12.84 12.25 5.20
CA THR A 162 -12.87 13.70 5.23
C THR A 162 -11.54 14.21 5.77
N TYR A 163 -10.94 15.16 5.05
CA TYR A 163 -9.72 15.81 5.50
C TYR A 163 -10.09 17.09 6.23
N LYS A 164 -9.72 17.25 7.51
CA LYS A 164 -9.64 18.58 8.09
C LYS A 164 -8.59 19.34 7.30
N LYS A 165 -8.95 20.52 6.77
CA LYS A 165 -7.93 21.42 6.24
C LYS A 165 -6.90 21.64 7.34
N LEU A 166 -5.67 21.27 7.09
CA LEU A 166 -4.55 21.39 8.04
C LEU A 166 -4.30 22.85 8.46
N ASP A 167 -4.87 23.80 7.74
CA ASP A 167 -4.77 25.24 8.01
C ASP A 167 -5.31 25.66 9.39
N SER A 168 -6.07 24.78 10.05
CA SER A 168 -6.65 25.06 11.38
C SER A 168 -5.94 24.36 12.55
N ILE A 169 -4.92 23.54 12.30
CA ILE A 169 -4.25 22.77 13.36
C ILE A 169 -2.75 22.80 13.13
N GLN A 170 -2.06 23.75 13.76
CA GLN A 170 -0.61 23.84 13.91
C GLN A 170 0.14 24.57 12.79
N PRO A 171 1.30 25.16 13.10
CA PRO A 171 2.20 25.63 12.06
C PRO A 171 2.45 24.47 11.08
N PRO A 172 2.43 24.73 9.77
CA PRO A 172 2.39 23.67 8.77
C PRO A 172 3.58 22.72 8.99
N ILE A 173 3.33 21.41 8.93
CA ILE A 173 4.39 20.37 8.91
C ILE A 173 5.52 20.78 7.96
N GLY A 174 5.18 21.51 6.89
CA GLY A 174 6.15 22.17 6.02
C GLY A 174 7.14 23.11 6.71
N PHE A 175 6.84 23.65 7.85
CA PHE A 175 7.77 24.52 8.59
C PHE A 175 8.92 23.71 9.20
N ILE A 176 8.69 22.45 9.60
CA ILE A 176 9.70 21.62 10.23
C ILE A 176 10.91 21.36 9.29
N LYS A 177 10.70 21.40 7.97
CA LYS A 177 11.78 21.23 6.99
C LYS A 177 12.80 22.40 7.04
N TYR A 178 12.38 23.59 7.48
CA TYR A 178 13.22 24.77 7.61
C TYR A 178 13.89 24.90 8.99
N VAL A 179 13.44 24.11 9.99
CA VAL A 179 14.03 24.15 11.33
C VAL A 179 15.41 23.46 11.30
N PRO A 180 16.50 24.11 11.74
CA PRO A 180 17.82 23.47 11.77
C PRO A 180 17.83 22.19 12.61
N ASN A 181 18.56 21.16 12.17
CA ASN A 181 18.60 19.84 12.80
C ASN A 181 19.12 19.87 14.25
N PHE A 182 19.93 20.88 14.63
CA PHE A 182 20.45 21.00 15.97
C PHE A 182 19.41 21.50 16.99
N ILE A 183 18.31 22.06 16.52
CA ILE A 183 17.18 22.52 17.36
C ILE A 183 16.19 21.38 17.62
N LEU A 184 16.20 20.35 16.78
CA LEU A 184 15.26 19.24 16.86
C LEU A 184 15.80 18.13 17.76
N ASN A 185 14.94 17.60 18.65
CA ASN A 185 15.25 16.37 19.39
C ASN A 185 15.23 15.15 18.48
N GLY A 186 15.68 13.98 18.99
CA GLY A 186 15.87 12.76 18.21
C GLY A 186 14.63 12.36 17.38
N SER A 187 13.43 12.37 17.97
CA SER A 187 12.19 11.99 17.30
C SER A 187 11.77 12.97 16.20
N LEU A 188 11.83 14.29 16.48
CA LEU A 188 11.50 15.33 15.52
C LEU A 188 12.53 15.44 14.39
N LYS A 189 13.81 15.19 14.71
CA LYS A 189 14.87 15.12 13.71
C LYS A 189 14.68 13.93 12.77
N SER A 190 14.36 12.75 13.31
CA SER A 190 14.05 11.57 12.49
C SER A 190 12.82 11.79 11.63
N PHE A 191 11.76 12.38 12.18
CA PHE A 191 10.55 12.74 11.43
C PHE A 191 10.87 13.73 10.29
N LYS A 192 11.61 14.80 10.58
CA LYS A 192 12.06 15.76 9.56
C LYS A 192 12.83 15.06 8.45
N ASN A 193 13.82 14.25 8.81
CA ASN A 193 14.63 13.54 7.82
C ASN A 193 13.78 12.60 6.97
N SER A 194 12.77 11.95 7.56
CA SER A 194 11.83 11.09 6.84
C SER A 194 11.02 11.88 5.81
N ILE A 195 10.36 12.98 6.20
CA ILE A 195 9.50 13.77 5.30
C ILE A 195 10.27 14.60 4.27
N THR A 196 11.55 14.89 4.52
CA THR A 196 12.42 15.60 3.57
C THR A 196 13.25 14.66 2.72
N SER A 197 13.15 13.35 2.95
CA SER A 197 13.85 12.37 2.13
C SER A 197 13.26 12.33 0.73
N ASN A 198 14.14 12.16 -0.25
CA ASN A 198 13.74 11.96 -1.64
C ASN A 198 12.87 10.69 -1.79
N ASP A 199 13.09 9.70 -0.91
CA ASP A 199 12.33 8.44 -0.89
C ASP A 199 10.88 8.65 -0.41
N PHE A 200 10.68 9.50 0.60
CA PHE A 200 9.32 9.86 1.04
C PHE A 200 8.55 10.55 -0.10
N SER A 201 9.19 11.51 -0.77
CA SER A 201 8.61 12.17 -1.93
C SER A 201 8.20 11.17 -3.01
N LYS A 202 9.08 10.22 -3.35
CA LYS A 202 8.79 9.19 -4.36
C LYS A 202 7.67 8.23 -3.94
N ALA A 203 7.58 7.89 -2.65
CA ALA A 203 6.57 6.99 -2.13
C ALA A 203 5.16 7.60 -2.09
N PHE A 204 5.05 8.92 -1.92
CA PHE A 204 3.77 9.61 -1.74
C PHE A 204 3.47 10.68 -2.80
N ASN A 205 4.50 11.13 -3.54
CA ASN A 205 4.32 12.19 -4.52
C ASN A 205 3.82 11.59 -5.84
N SER A 206 2.53 11.42 -5.96
CA SER A 206 1.91 11.22 -7.24
C SER A 206 1.01 12.43 -7.54
N GLU A 207 1.16 13.02 -8.71
CA GLU A 207 0.20 13.99 -9.23
C GLU A 207 -1.21 13.40 -9.28
N ASN A 208 -1.30 12.07 -9.25
CA ASN A 208 -2.55 11.31 -9.24
C ASN A 208 -3.10 11.08 -7.82
N PHE A 209 -2.30 11.20 -6.76
CA PHE A 209 -2.78 11.00 -5.39
C PHE A 209 -3.83 12.04 -5.00
N ASP A 210 -3.68 13.28 -5.48
CA ASP A 210 -4.67 14.35 -5.30
C ASP A 210 -5.92 14.18 -6.19
N LYS A 211 -5.78 13.51 -7.33
CA LYS A 211 -6.87 13.24 -8.27
C LYS A 211 -7.70 12.01 -7.87
N ASN A 212 -7.10 11.08 -7.13
CA ASN A 212 -7.76 9.87 -6.67
C ASN A 212 -8.39 10.10 -5.30
N ASN A 213 -9.59 10.63 -5.34
CA ASN A 213 -10.42 10.78 -4.16
C ASN A 213 -10.63 9.40 -3.50
N PRO A 214 -10.21 9.17 -2.23
CA PRO A 214 -10.43 7.91 -1.52
C PRO A 214 -11.91 7.57 -1.33
N ASN A 215 -12.80 8.47 -1.71
CA ASN A 215 -14.23 8.27 -1.74
C ASN A 215 -14.75 7.83 -3.13
N SER A 216 -13.88 7.78 -4.15
CA SER A 216 -14.28 7.29 -5.48
C SER A 216 -14.52 5.78 -5.48
N VAL A 217 -15.30 5.31 -6.45
CA VAL A 217 -15.55 3.89 -6.67
C VAL A 217 -14.24 3.17 -6.95
N ASP A 218 -13.43 3.72 -7.86
CA ASP A 218 -12.15 3.11 -8.27
C ASP A 218 -11.22 2.86 -7.09
N TRP A 219 -11.08 3.83 -6.16
CA TRP A 219 -10.27 3.65 -4.96
C TRP A 219 -10.84 2.57 -4.03
N ARG A 220 -12.15 2.59 -3.79
CA ARG A 220 -12.81 1.67 -2.86
C ARG A 220 -12.82 0.22 -3.35
N THR A 221 -12.83 0.03 -4.66
CA THR A 221 -12.86 -1.30 -5.28
C THR A 221 -11.48 -1.85 -5.61
N ALA A 222 -10.44 -1.02 -5.59
CA ALA A 222 -9.06 -1.46 -5.83
C ALA A 222 -8.53 -2.35 -4.71
N GLU A 223 -7.77 -3.38 -5.08
CA GLU A 223 -7.16 -4.35 -4.17
C GLU A 223 -5.71 -3.97 -3.79
N VAL A 224 -5.44 -2.69 -3.44
CA VAL A 224 -4.09 -2.16 -3.13
C VAL A 224 -3.91 -1.67 -1.70
#